data_ae66711ae95ce79457df6a585ac084fa
#
_entry.id   ae66711ae95ce79457df6a585ac084fa
#
_cell.length_a   1.000
_cell.length_b   1.000
_cell.length_c   1.000
_cell.angle_alpha   90.00
_cell.angle_beta   90.00
_cell.angle_gamma   90.00
#
_symmetry.space_group_name_H-M   'P 1'
#
loop_
_entity.id
_entity.type
_entity.pdbx_description
1 polymer ?
#
loop_
_entity_poly.entity_id
_entity_poly.type
_entity_poly.pdbx_seq_one_letter_code
_entity_poly.pdbx_strand_id
1 'polypeptide(L)'
;MRNLNRNYLSVCLLLFVAFITSGNTTIKDNNMEIKIGSTIPDIVLRNQDGKLFDLKKETAGKNVVLYFYPKDDTPGCTAQACSFRDQFEDFTDADAVVIGISGQSVESHKAFAEKHRLTFTLLSDEENKIRKQFGVPTNFFGLMPGRVTYVIDKNNKVVYIFNSQTNISGHIQESLKILKDLN
;
A
#
# COMPACT_ATOMS: atom_id res chain seq x y z
N MET A 1 32.63 -82.85 -23.00
CA MET A 1 31.29 -83.50 -23.04
C MET A 1 30.40 -82.77 -22.07
N ARG A 2 29.31 -82.23 -22.66
CA ARG A 2 27.98 -82.01 -22.01
C ARG A 2 27.96 -81.24 -20.70
N ASN A 3 27.03 -80.30 -20.38
CA ASN A 3 25.85 -79.82 -21.09
C ASN A 3 25.46 -78.56 -20.44
N LEU A 4 24.84 -77.69 -21.24
CA LEU A 4 24.07 -76.49 -20.85
C LEU A 4 23.12 -76.74 -19.70
N ASN A 5 22.95 -75.74 -18.81
CA ASN A 5 21.62 -75.44 -18.35
C ASN A 5 21.51 -73.96 -18.09
N ARG A 6 20.72 -73.29 -18.92
CA ARG A 6 20.29 -71.89 -18.87
C ARG A 6 19.13 -71.82 -17.92
N ASN A 7 19.32 -71.13 -16.80
CA ASN A 7 18.19 -70.71 -16.02
C ASN A 7 18.02 -69.19 -16.18
N TYR A 8 16.97 -68.83 -16.88
CA TYR A 8 16.49 -67.47 -17.01
C TYR A 8 15.94 -67.01 -15.67
N LEU A 9 16.68 -66.13 -14.95
CA LEU A 9 16.12 -65.40 -13.86
C LEU A 9 15.51 -64.10 -14.44
N SER A 10 14.20 -64.11 -14.50
CA SER A 10 13.38 -63.01 -14.86
C SER A 10 13.52 -61.93 -13.78
N VAL A 11 14.28 -60.86 -14.05
CA VAL A 11 14.34 -59.70 -13.22
C VAL A 11 13.18 -58.79 -13.62
N CYS A 12 12.10 -58.85 -12.85
CA CYS A 12 11.03 -57.87 -12.91
C CYS A 12 11.58 -56.51 -12.43
N LEU A 13 11.95 -55.65 -13.37
CA LEU A 13 12.28 -54.26 -13.12
C LEU A 13 10.98 -53.50 -12.90
N LEU A 14 10.57 -53.37 -11.63
CA LEU A 14 9.49 -52.45 -11.22
C LEU A 14 9.96 -51.05 -11.40
N LEU A 15 9.56 -50.41 -12.51
CA LEU A 15 9.66 -49.01 -12.73
C LEU A 15 8.69 -48.28 -11.77
N PHE A 16 9.21 -47.78 -10.65
CA PHE A 16 8.53 -46.82 -9.79
C PHE A 16 8.54 -45.48 -10.53
N VAL A 17 7.50 -45.20 -11.29
CA VAL A 17 7.25 -43.86 -11.82
C VAL A 17 6.80 -42.99 -10.66
N ALA A 18 7.73 -42.27 -10.05
CA ALA A 18 7.42 -41.23 -9.12
C ALA A 18 6.73 -40.09 -9.88
N PHE A 19 5.42 -40.02 -9.75
CA PHE A 19 4.62 -38.87 -10.18
C PHE A 19 5.01 -37.68 -9.27
N ILE A 20 6.00 -36.92 -9.70
CA ILE A 20 6.26 -35.58 -9.10
C ILE A 20 5.15 -34.68 -9.58
N THR A 21 4.09 -34.54 -8.80
CA THR A 21 3.13 -33.49 -8.97
C THR A 21 3.84 -32.19 -8.59
N SER A 22 4.46 -31.55 -9.57
CA SER A 22 4.85 -30.14 -9.47
C SER A 22 3.59 -29.32 -9.23
N GLY A 23 3.30 -29.07 -7.95
CA GLY A 23 2.35 -28.04 -7.57
C GLY A 23 2.87 -26.70 -8.10
N ASN A 24 2.46 -26.31 -9.29
CA ASN A 24 2.56 -24.94 -9.74
C ASN A 24 1.69 -24.10 -8.80
N THR A 25 2.28 -23.63 -7.72
CA THR A 25 1.77 -22.48 -6.98
C THR A 25 1.95 -21.29 -7.92
N THR A 26 0.97 -21.06 -8.79
CA THR A 26 0.82 -19.80 -9.48
C THR A 26 0.66 -18.75 -8.40
N ILE A 27 1.74 -18.06 -8.07
CA ILE A 27 1.67 -16.78 -7.38
C ILE A 27 0.91 -15.88 -8.36
N LYS A 28 -0.42 -15.78 -8.16
CA LYS A 28 -1.19 -14.73 -8.77
C LYS A 28 -0.62 -13.45 -8.20
N ASP A 29 0.20 -12.77 -8.98
CA ASP A 29 0.39 -11.33 -8.84
C ASP A 29 -0.99 -10.70 -9.07
N ASN A 30 -1.77 -10.67 -8.01
CA ASN A 30 -2.99 -9.89 -7.96
C ASN A 30 -2.56 -8.43 -7.90
N ASN A 31 -2.18 -7.89 -9.05
CA ASN A 31 -2.10 -6.46 -9.29
C ASN A 31 -3.54 -5.93 -9.33
N MET A 32 -4.22 -6.04 -8.19
CA MET A 32 -5.62 -5.64 -8.03
C MET A 32 -5.59 -4.14 -7.76
N GLU A 33 -5.79 -3.36 -8.82
CA GLU A 33 -6.00 -1.93 -8.71
C GLU A 33 -7.08 -1.66 -7.65
N ILE A 34 -6.74 -0.89 -6.63
CA ILE A 34 -7.66 -0.53 -5.53
C ILE A 34 -8.75 0.38 -6.07
N LYS A 35 -10.00 -0.04 -5.86
CA LYS A 35 -11.23 0.66 -6.29
C LYS A 35 -12.11 0.96 -5.09
N ILE A 36 -13.10 1.81 -5.30
CA ILE A 36 -14.17 2.01 -4.32
C ILE A 36 -14.84 0.65 -4.04
N GLY A 37 -15.01 0.33 -2.76
CA GLY A 37 -15.50 -0.97 -2.26
C GLY A 37 -14.39 -2.01 -2.01
N SER A 38 -13.17 -1.82 -2.50
CA SER A 38 -12.05 -2.71 -2.20
C SER A 38 -11.66 -2.66 -0.73
N THR A 39 -11.33 -3.81 -0.15
CA THR A 39 -10.63 -3.85 1.15
C THR A 39 -9.15 -3.56 0.92
N ILE A 40 -8.56 -2.68 1.73
CA ILE A 40 -7.14 -2.36 1.61
C ILE A 40 -6.26 -3.57 1.97
N PRO A 41 -5.09 -3.72 1.30
CA PRO A 41 -4.10 -4.72 1.68
C PRO A 41 -3.50 -4.43 3.06
N ASP A 42 -2.70 -5.36 3.57
CA ASP A 42 -1.91 -5.11 4.77
C ASP A 42 -0.77 -4.14 4.43
N ILE A 43 -0.67 -3.08 5.21
CA ILE A 43 0.35 -2.04 5.07
C ILE A 43 1.15 -1.99 6.36
N VAL A 44 2.39 -2.46 6.29
CA VAL A 44 3.36 -2.37 7.40
C VAL A 44 4.60 -1.67 6.87
N LEU A 45 4.77 -0.41 7.24
CA LEU A 45 5.89 0.45 6.81
C LEU A 45 6.53 1.13 8.03
N ARG A 46 7.71 1.72 7.84
CA ARG A 46 8.31 2.58 8.87
C ARG A 46 7.69 3.98 8.78
N ASN A 47 7.37 4.54 9.94
CA ASN A 47 6.96 5.93 10.04
C ASN A 47 8.19 6.87 10.08
N GLN A 48 7.94 8.19 10.16
CA GLN A 48 8.99 9.23 10.25
C GLN A 48 9.90 9.11 11.47
N ASP A 49 9.52 8.34 12.50
CA ASP A 49 10.34 8.06 13.67
C ASP A 49 11.11 6.74 13.57
N GLY A 50 11.04 6.07 12.42
CA GLY A 50 11.68 4.77 12.17
C GLY A 50 10.95 3.57 12.80
N LYS A 51 9.81 3.78 13.45
CA LYS A 51 9.01 2.72 14.07
C LYS A 51 8.16 2.02 13.01
N LEU A 52 8.02 0.70 13.14
CA LEU A 52 7.06 -0.05 12.31
C LEU A 52 5.64 0.40 12.66
N PHE A 53 4.86 0.68 11.64
CA PHE A 53 3.48 1.11 11.69
C PHE A 53 2.62 0.14 10.88
N ASP A 54 1.77 -0.62 11.55
CA ASP A 54 0.76 -1.47 10.93
C ASP A 54 -0.53 -0.66 10.81
N LEU A 55 -0.89 -0.30 9.56
CA LEU A 55 -2.01 0.60 9.32
C LEU A 55 -3.31 0.10 9.97
N LYS A 56 -3.69 -1.15 9.72
CA LYS A 56 -4.96 -1.70 10.23
C LYS A 56 -5.01 -1.75 11.75
N LYS A 57 -3.88 -2.06 12.38
CA LYS A 57 -3.77 -2.13 13.84
C LYS A 57 -3.81 -0.75 14.48
N GLU A 58 -3.01 0.18 13.96
CA GLU A 58 -2.85 1.51 14.55
C GLU A 58 -4.06 2.44 14.28
N THR A 59 -4.89 2.09 13.28
CA THR A 59 -6.10 2.86 12.93
C THR A 59 -7.41 2.09 13.19
N ALA A 60 -7.34 1.04 14.01
CA ALA A 60 -8.51 0.21 14.30
C ALA A 60 -9.69 1.03 14.84
N GLY A 61 -10.87 0.88 14.22
CA GLY A 61 -12.08 1.60 14.58
C GLY A 61 -12.15 3.06 14.13
N LYS A 62 -11.18 3.53 13.36
CA LYS A 62 -11.16 4.89 12.79
C LYS A 62 -11.37 4.86 11.28
N ASN A 63 -11.91 5.94 10.75
CA ASN A 63 -11.79 6.22 9.32
C ASN A 63 -10.35 6.64 9.00
N VAL A 64 -9.88 6.39 7.78
CA VAL A 64 -8.51 6.73 7.36
C VAL A 64 -8.53 7.56 6.09
N VAL A 65 -7.83 8.69 6.11
CA VAL A 65 -7.49 9.45 4.92
C VAL A 65 -6.04 9.13 4.56
N LEU A 66 -5.87 8.21 3.61
CA LEU A 66 -4.57 7.75 3.15
C LEU A 66 -4.20 8.48 1.86
N TYR A 67 -3.12 9.28 1.87
CA TYR A 67 -2.72 9.98 0.66
C TYR A 67 -1.31 9.62 0.20
N PHE A 68 -1.18 9.37 -1.09
CA PHE A 68 0.09 9.20 -1.78
C PHE A 68 0.52 10.53 -2.41
N TYR A 69 1.79 10.89 -2.25
CA TYR A 69 2.34 12.12 -2.79
C TYR A 69 3.73 11.90 -3.39
N PRO A 70 4.17 12.75 -4.33
CA PRO A 70 5.42 12.55 -5.07
C PRO A 70 6.70 12.61 -4.24
N LYS A 71 6.88 13.67 -3.45
CA LYS A 71 8.18 13.94 -2.80
C LYS A 71 8.06 15.01 -1.72
N ASP A 72 8.77 14.79 -0.60
CA ASP A 72 8.93 15.77 0.48
C ASP A 72 9.51 17.09 -0.05
N ASP A 73 9.19 18.17 0.63
CA ASP A 73 9.72 19.53 0.38
C ASP A 73 9.52 20.07 -1.05
N THR A 74 8.63 19.49 -1.85
CA THR A 74 8.18 20.11 -3.10
C THR A 74 7.00 21.04 -2.83
N PRO A 75 6.83 22.16 -3.57
CA PRO A 75 5.80 23.16 -3.26
C PRO A 75 4.39 22.58 -3.12
N GLY A 76 3.95 21.73 -4.06
CA GLY A 76 2.61 21.13 -4.02
C GLY A 76 2.43 20.12 -2.90
N CYS A 77 3.47 19.31 -2.58
CA CYS A 77 3.40 18.34 -1.48
C CYS A 77 3.44 19.04 -0.12
N THR A 78 4.23 20.09 0.01
CA THR A 78 4.24 20.94 1.21
C THR A 78 2.90 21.61 1.43
N ALA A 79 2.31 22.22 0.39
CA ALA A 79 0.98 22.81 0.46
C ALA A 79 -0.09 21.80 0.90
N GLN A 80 -0.05 20.58 0.36
CA GLN A 80 -0.98 19.52 0.74
C GLN A 80 -0.81 19.09 2.20
N ALA A 81 0.42 18.82 2.62
CA ALA A 81 0.71 18.39 3.99
C ALA A 81 0.33 19.48 5.01
N CYS A 82 0.66 20.74 4.73
CA CYS A 82 0.24 21.87 5.58
C CYS A 82 -1.28 22.02 5.63
N SER A 83 -1.99 21.83 4.50
CA SER A 83 -3.46 21.89 4.49
C SER A 83 -4.11 20.77 5.31
N PHE A 84 -3.56 19.56 5.32
CA PHE A 84 -4.00 18.47 6.20
C PHE A 84 -3.71 18.80 7.67
N ARG A 85 -2.53 19.35 7.99
CA ARG A 85 -2.17 19.80 9.33
C ARG A 85 -3.11 20.89 9.83
N ASP A 86 -3.37 21.90 9.03
CA ASP A 86 -4.17 23.07 9.41
C ASP A 86 -5.65 22.72 9.64
N GLN A 87 -6.11 21.59 9.09
CA GLN A 87 -7.47 21.06 9.28
C GLN A 87 -7.49 19.77 10.12
N PHE A 88 -6.44 19.53 10.92
CA PHE A 88 -6.28 18.31 11.71
C PHE A 88 -7.47 18.06 12.67
N GLU A 89 -7.98 19.13 13.28
CA GLU A 89 -9.13 19.05 14.20
C GLU A 89 -10.39 18.60 13.46
N ASP A 90 -10.65 19.09 12.23
CA ASP A 90 -11.81 18.67 11.43
C ASP A 90 -11.77 17.17 11.11
N PHE A 91 -10.57 16.60 10.85
CA PHE A 91 -10.41 15.17 10.63
C PHE A 91 -10.61 14.37 11.93
N THR A 92 -10.09 14.86 13.04
CA THR A 92 -10.24 14.24 14.36
C THR A 92 -11.71 14.22 14.78
N ASP A 93 -12.44 15.31 14.60
CA ASP A 93 -13.86 15.42 14.89
C ASP A 93 -14.72 14.50 14.01
N ALA A 94 -14.24 14.23 12.80
CA ALA A 94 -14.83 13.23 11.90
C ALA A 94 -14.38 11.78 12.19
N ASP A 95 -13.77 11.51 13.36
CA ASP A 95 -13.25 10.21 13.78
C ASP A 95 -12.31 9.58 12.72
N ALA A 96 -11.48 10.42 12.11
CA ALA A 96 -10.56 10.03 11.06
C ALA A 96 -9.10 10.35 11.40
N VAL A 97 -8.19 9.53 10.88
CA VAL A 97 -6.74 9.76 10.91
C VAL A 97 -6.21 10.04 9.51
N VAL A 98 -5.27 10.98 9.42
CA VAL A 98 -4.58 11.30 8.16
C VAL A 98 -3.23 10.59 8.14
N ILE A 99 -2.91 9.95 7.02
CA ILE A 99 -1.64 9.23 6.81
C ILE A 99 -1.12 9.54 5.42
N GLY A 100 0.13 10.02 5.35
CA GLY A 100 0.83 10.24 4.10
C GLY A 100 1.78 9.09 3.75
N ILE A 101 1.88 8.74 2.47
CA ILE A 101 2.83 7.74 1.97
C ILE A 101 3.61 8.32 0.80
N SER A 102 4.92 8.21 0.84
CA SER A 102 5.78 8.45 -0.33
C SER A 102 7.00 7.54 -0.35
N GLY A 103 7.70 7.52 -1.49
CA GLY A 103 8.95 6.76 -1.68
C GLY A 103 10.17 7.42 -1.06
N GLN A 104 10.02 8.37 -0.14
CA GLN A 104 11.14 9.01 0.54
C GLN A 104 11.55 8.21 1.77
N SER A 105 12.82 8.39 2.22
CA SER A 105 13.34 7.69 3.39
C SER A 105 12.72 8.20 4.69
N VAL A 106 12.90 7.43 5.75
CA VAL A 106 12.49 7.79 7.12
C VAL A 106 13.07 9.15 7.54
N GLU A 107 14.35 9.38 7.24
CA GLU A 107 15.06 10.62 7.59
C GLU A 107 14.47 11.82 6.84
N SER A 108 14.13 11.64 5.56
CA SER A 108 13.46 12.68 4.76
C SER A 108 12.10 13.02 5.36
N HIS A 109 11.28 12.01 5.65
CA HIS A 109 9.97 12.21 6.28
C HIS A 109 10.07 12.88 7.64
N LYS A 110 11.07 12.52 8.46
CA LYS A 110 11.30 13.13 9.76
C LYS A 110 11.62 14.62 9.61
N ALA A 111 12.59 14.96 8.76
CA ALA A 111 12.96 16.35 8.50
C ALA A 111 11.77 17.17 7.96
N PHE A 112 11.00 16.59 7.03
CA PHE A 112 9.81 17.22 6.47
C PHE A 112 8.72 17.45 7.52
N ALA A 113 8.42 16.43 8.35
CA ALA A 113 7.43 16.52 9.41
C ALA A 113 7.81 17.58 10.47
N GLU A 114 9.07 17.60 10.91
CA GLU A 114 9.59 18.57 11.87
C GLU A 114 9.55 20.01 11.32
N LYS A 115 10.08 20.20 10.10
CA LYS A 115 10.12 21.51 9.42
C LYS A 115 8.75 22.13 9.27
N HIS A 116 7.75 21.35 8.91
CA HIS A 116 6.40 21.81 8.65
C HIS A 116 5.43 21.57 9.82
N ARG A 117 5.92 21.06 10.96
CA ARG A 117 5.15 20.78 12.17
C ARG A 117 3.92 19.91 11.87
N LEU A 118 4.12 18.83 11.10
CA LEU A 118 3.04 17.93 10.76
C LEU A 118 2.62 17.12 11.99
N THR A 119 1.32 17.03 12.23
CA THR A 119 0.71 16.38 13.40
C THR A 119 0.25 14.94 13.14
N PHE A 120 0.48 14.42 11.94
CA PHE A 120 0.04 13.12 11.48
C PHE A 120 1.22 12.27 10.99
N THR A 121 0.94 10.99 10.75
CA THR A 121 1.96 10.00 10.37
C THR A 121 2.31 10.06 8.90
N LEU A 122 3.62 10.03 8.60
CA LEU A 122 4.18 9.79 7.27
C LEU A 122 4.81 8.40 7.24
N LEU A 123 4.56 7.62 6.18
CA LEU A 123 5.06 6.27 5.99
C LEU A 123 6.00 6.19 4.79
N SER A 124 7.16 5.57 5.00
CA SER A 124 8.21 5.42 4.01
C SER A 124 8.00 4.16 3.17
N ASP A 125 7.66 4.31 1.89
CA ASP A 125 7.50 3.25 0.88
C ASP A 125 8.63 3.34 -0.16
N GLU A 126 9.89 3.25 0.28
CA GLU A 126 11.09 3.47 -0.56
C GLU A 126 11.12 2.58 -1.80
N GLU A 127 10.61 1.35 -1.71
CA GLU A 127 10.49 0.42 -2.83
C GLU A 127 9.26 0.68 -3.71
N ASN A 128 8.43 1.65 -3.36
CA ASN A 128 7.15 1.94 -4.02
C ASN A 128 6.21 0.72 -4.11
N LYS A 129 6.30 -0.21 -3.17
CA LYS A 129 5.55 -1.46 -3.15
C LYS A 129 4.06 -1.21 -2.89
N ILE A 130 3.76 -0.46 -1.84
CA ILE A 130 2.38 -0.15 -1.44
C ILE A 130 1.74 0.74 -2.50
N ARG A 131 2.46 1.73 -2.99
CA ARG A 131 2.03 2.59 -4.08
C ARG A 131 1.63 1.80 -5.33
N LYS A 132 2.42 0.80 -5.73
CA LYS A 132 2.11 -0.09 -6.86
C LYS A 132 0.87 -0.94 -6.58
N GLN A 133 0.72 -1.48 -5.36
CA GLN A 133 -0.46 -2.24 -4.97
C GLN A 133 -1.75 -1.41 -5.02
N PHE A 134 -1.66 -0.12 -4.71
CA PHE A 134 -2.80 0.80 -4.81
C PHE A 134 -3.07 1.28 -6.25
N GLY A 135 -2.25 0.92 -7.21
CA GLY A 135 -2.41 1.37 -8.59
C GLY A 135 -2.25 2.89 -8.74
N VAL A 136 -1.49 3.54 -7.84
CA VAL A 136 -1.25 4.99 -7.92
C VAL A 136 -0.52 5.31 -9.22
N PRO A 137 -1.09 6.16 -10.09
CA PRO A 137 -0.52 6.43 -11.39
C PRO A 137 0.83 7.13 -11.31
N THR A 138 1.54 7.09 -12.42
CA THR A 138 2.73 7.92 -12.64
C THR A 138 2.42 8.95 -13.71
N ASN A 139 3.00 10.13 -13.57
CA ASN A 139 2.88 11.24 -14.52
C ASN A 139 4.23 11.46 -15.23
N PHE A 140 4.23 12.27 -16.30
CA PHE A 140 5.45 12.60 -17.04
C PHE A 140 6.22 11.34 -17.49
N PHE A 141 5.57 10.48 -18.29
CA PHE A 141 6.16 9.24 -18.82
C PHE A 141 6.72 8.29 -17.72
N GLY A 142 6.09 8.26 -16.56
CA GLY A 142 6.52 7.39 -15.47
C GLY A 142 7.55 7.99 -14.51
N LEU A 143 8.03 9.19 -14.77
CA LEU A 143 9.10 9.84 -13.98
C LEU A 143 8.61 10.43 -12.65
N MET A 144 7.35 10.85 -12.58
CA MET A 144 6.79 11.48 -11.39
C MET A 144 5.68 10.60 -10.77
N PRO A 145 5.79 10.27 -9.49
CA PRO A 145 4.69 9.65 -8.75
C PRO A 145 3.43 10.51 -8.79
N GLY A 146 2.27 9.86 -8.94
CA GLY A 146 0.98 10.51 -8.85
C GLY A 146 0.63 10.97 -7.44
N ARG A 147 -0.42 11.76 -7.36
CA ARG A 147 -1.01 12.25 -6.10
C ARG A 147 -2.43 11.75 -6.03
N VAL A 148 -2.70 10.84 -5.08
CA VAL A 148 -4.02 10.21 -4.90
C VAL A 148 -4.34 10.16 -3.41
N THR A 149 -5.58 10.45 -3.07
CA THR A 149 -6.10 10.31 -1.70
C THR A 149 -7.24 9.29 -1.70
N TYR A 150 -7.17 8.38 -0.76
CA TYR A 150 -8.19 7.37 -0.49
C TYR A 150 -8.84 7.67 0.85
N VAL A 151 -10.17 7.69 0.88
CA VAL A 151 -10.94 7.65 2.13
C VAL A 151 -11.34 6.22 2.38
N ILE A 152 -11.01 5.71 3.55
CA ILE A 152 -11.17 4.32 3.96
C ILE A 152 -12.05 4.31 5.22
N ASP A 153 -13.08 3.48 5.24
CA ASP A 153 -13.98 3.36 6.37
C ASP A 153 -13.40 2.51 7.52
N LYS A 154 -14.10 2.48 8.65
CA LYS A 154 -13.75 1.70 9.85
C LYS A 154 -13.65 0.18 9.61
N ASN A 155 -14.17 -0.31 8.47
CA ASN A 155 -14.10 -1.70 8.04
C ASN A 155 -12.97 -1.96 7.05
N ASN A 156 -12.03 -1.02 6.91
CA ASN A 156 -10.91 -1.07 5.96
C ASN A 156 -11.34 -1.12 4.48
N LYS A 157 -12.51 -0.58 4.14
CA LYS A 157 -12.98 -0.48 2.76
C LYS A 157 -12.78 0.92 2.21
N VAL A 158 -12.28 1.00 0.98
CA VAL A 158 -12.18 2.27 0.26
C VAL A 158 -13.57 2.75 -0.11
N VAL A 159 -13.96 3.90 0.38
CA VAL A 159 -15.26 4.53 0.11
C VAL A 159 -15.17 5.68 -0.88
N TYR A 160 -13.98 6.26 -1.04
CA TYR A 160 -13.74 7.35 -1.98
C TYR A 160 -12.29 7.40 -2.45
N ILE A 161 -12.08 7.87 -3.68
CA ILE A 161 -10.75 8.07 -4.28
C ILE A 161 -10.73 9.42 -4.97
N PHE A 162 -9.77 10.27 -4.61
CA PHE A 162 -9.52 11.55 -5.28
C PHE A 162 -8.14 11.55 -5.91
N ASN A 163 -8.09 11.69 -7.23
CA ASN A 163 -6.85 11.70 -8.00
C ASN A 163 -6.69 13.05 -8.73
N SER A 164 -5.74 13.85 -8.29
CA SER A 164 -5.37 15.09 -8.96
C SER A 164 -3.94 15.50 -8.63
N GLN A 165 -3.16 15.82 -9.63
CA GLN A 165 -1.79 16.28 -9.42
C GLN A 165 -1.74 17.74 -8.94
N THR A 166 -2.69 18.56 -9.34
CA THR A 166 -2.66 20.03 -9.18
C THR A 166 -3.74 20.58 -8.27
N ASN A 167 -4.91 19.94 -8.16
CA ASN A 167 -5.98 20.39 -7.26
C ASN A 167 -5.69 19.94 -5.82
N ILE A 168 -4.78 20.64 -5.16
CA ILE A 168 -4.32 20.30 -3.81
C ILE A 168 -5.47 20.43 -2.78
N SER A 169 -6.26 21.49 -2.83
CA SER A 169 -7.37 21.70 -1.91
C SER A 169 -8.46 20.63 -2.02
N GLY A 170 -8.67 20.08 -3.23
CA GLY A 170 -9.64 19.02 -3.45
C GLY A 170 -9.34 17.76 -2.64
N HIS A 171 -8.05 17.43 -2.42
CA HIS A 171 -7.68 16.27 -1.59
C HIS A 171 -8.20 16.38 -0.15
N ILE A 172 -8.22 17.57 0.41
CA ILE A 172 -8.66 17.83 1.77
C ILE A 172 -10.18 17.98 1.83
N GLN A 173 -10.73 18.84 1.00
CA GLN A 173 -12.16 19.20 1.02
C GLN A 173 -13.05 18.01 0.68
N GLU A 174 -12.72 17.24 -0.35
CA GLU A 174 -13.49 16.06 -0.72
C GLU A 174 -13.39 14.98 0.36
N SER A 175 -12.21 14.80 0.97
CA SER A 175 -12.07 13.84 2.08
C SER A 175 -12.96 14.21 3.26
N LEU A 176 -12.96 15.48 3.69
CA LEU A 176 -13.82 15.95 4.81
C LEU A 176 -15.30 15.84 4.48
N LYS A 177 -15.68 16.11 3.22
CA LYS A 177 -17.07 15.96 2.78
C LYS A 177 -17.52 14.50 2.90
N ILE A 178 -16.74 13.56 2.38
CA ILE A 178 -17.07 12.13 2.46
C ILE A 178 -17.11 11.63 3.90
N LEU A 179 -16.18 12.07 4.75
CA LEU A 179 -16.16 11.68 6.16
C LEU A 179 -17.44 12.13 6.91
N LYS A 180 -18.01 13.30 6.57
CA LYS A 180 -19.27 13.77 7.13
C LYS A 180 -20.45 12.88 6.75
N ASP A 181 -20.42 12.25 5.57
CA ASP A 181 -21.46 11.34 5.09
C ASP A 181 -21.34 9.92 5.72
N LEU A 182 -20.21 9.60 6.36
CA LEU A 182 -19.93 8.32 7.03
C LEU A 182 -20.33 8.30 8.52
N ASN A 183 -20.50 9.45 9.14
CA ASN A 183 -20.87 9.63 10.54
C ASN A 183 -22.32 10.04 10.69
#